data_1fd486b35882e5cbaec86d53036ae3e5
#
_entry.id   1fd486b35882e5cbaec86d53036ae3e5
#
_cell.length_a   1.000
_cell.length_b   1.000
_cell.length_c   1.000
_cell.angle_alpha   90.00
_cell.angle_beta   90.00
_cell.angle_gamma   90.00
#
_symmetry.space_group_name_H-M   'P 1'
#
loop_
_entity.id
_entity.type
_entity.pdbx_description
1 polymer ?
#
loop_
_entity_poly.entity_id
_entity_poly.type
_entity_poly.pdbx_seq_one_letter_code
_entity_poly.pdbx_strand_id
1 'polypeptide(L)'
;MDFIDESRIFVKAGKGGDGCCSFRREKYIPKGGPDGGDGGKGGDVIIQASPHHHTLLDQRYHPHYKAQKGRHGTGKNCTGRSGEDLVIPVPVGTQIKDVETGELIADLVEAGQQVVVARGGRGGRGNARFATPTRQAPRYCEPGEDGEERSFRLVLKLLADVGLVGFPNAGKSTLISKISSARPKIADYPFTTLVPNLGVVRHKGEDFVVADIPGIIEGAHTGTGLGLRFLRHIERTRVILYLVDLSPDTGREPARELEILMHELREYSPELLQRKQIVVFNKCDLTGAEERAKEAVAFVRSAGYPFFSASALSGFGLEAILDHITKELHEVRNQVRTEEV
;
A
#
# COMPACT_ATOMS: atom_id res chain seq x y z
N MET A 1 14.38 8.06 -7.91
CA MET A 1 14.08 6.95 -6.97
C MET A 1 13.44 5.84 -7.77
N ASP A 2 13.87 4.61 -7.57
CA ASP A 2 13.25 3.49 -8.26
C ASP A 2 11.95 3.13 -7.53
N PHE A 3 10.87 3.00 -8.27
CA PHE A 3 9.61 2.50 -7.75
C PHE A 3 9.73 0.98 -7.58
N ILE A 4 9.59 0.49 -6.35
CA ILE A 4 9.69 -0.93 -6.00
C ILE A 4 8.32 -1.43 -5.57
N ASP A 5 7.75 -2.31 -6.37
CA ASP A 5 6.44 -2.94 -6.19
C ASP A 5 6.53 -4.35 -5.61
N GLU A 6 7.75 -4.89 -5.53
CA GLU A 6 7.98 -6.21 -5.01
C GLU A 6 9.25 -6.26 -4.15
N SER A 7 9.15 -6.83 -2.97
CA SER A 7 10.27 -7.02 -2.07
C SER A 7 10.17 -8.35 -1.33
N ARG A 8 11.32 -8.95 -1.02
CA ARG A 8 11.40 -10.12 -0.15
C ARG A 8 11.93 -9.69 1.20
N ILE A 9 11.25 -10.10 2.26
CA ILE A 9 11.66 -9.84 3.64
C ILE A 9 11.86 -11.15 4.41
N PHE A 10 12.78 -11.10 5.37
CA PHE A 10 13.07 -12.18 6.30
C PHE A 10 12.73 -11.68 7.70
N VAL A 11 11.81 -12.36 8.36
CA VAL A 11 11.36 -11.97 9.69
C VAL A 11 11.75 -13.04 10.70
N LYS A 12 12.20 -12.57 11.86
CA LYS A 12 12.50 -13.40 13.01
C LYS A 12 11.84 -12.80 14.23
N ALA A 13 10.87 -13.51 14.78
CA ALA A 13 10.23 -13.10 16.03
C ALA A 13 11.17 -13.29 17.22
N GLY A 14 10.87 -12.62 18.32
CA GLY A 14 11.69 -12.66 19.52
C GLY A 14 11.69 -14.03 20.18
N LYS A 15 12.85 -14.47 20.64
CA LYS A 15 12.95 -15.65 21.53
C LYS A 15 12.36 -15.32 22.89
N GLY A 16 11.66 -16.24 23.54
CA GLY A 16 11.28 -16.14 24.94
C GLY A 16 12.48 -16.12 25.87
N GLY A 17 12.38 -15.40 26.97
CA GLY A 17 13.38 -15.43 28.02
C GLY A 17 13.36 -16.77 28.78
N ASP A 18 14.49 -17.21 29.28
CA ASP A 18 14.54 -18.44 30.07
C ASP A 18 13.93 -18.21 31.47
N GLY A 19 13.32 -19.25 32.03
CA GLY A 19 12.91 -19.27 33.42
C GLY A 19 14.13 -19.25 34.36
N CYS A 20 13.93 -18.80 35.56
CA CYS A 20 14.96 -18.75 36.59
C CYS A 20 14.87 -19.95 37.52
N CYS A 21 16.03 -20.49 37.90
CA CYS A 21 16.11 -21.48 38.98
C CYS A 21 16.81 -20.85 40.19
N SER A 22 16.03 -20.32 41.14
CA SER A 22 16.53 -19.68 42.34
C SER A 22 15.75 -20.13 43.57
N PHE A 23 16.36 -19.90 44.75
CA PHE A 23 15.78 -20.24 46.03
C PHE A 23 15.85 -19.02 46.96
N ARG A 24 14.79 -18.78 47.69
CA ARG A 24 14.70 -17.71 48.66
C ARG A 24 15.80 -17.86 49.73
N ARG A 25 16.58 -16.80 49.91
CA ARG A 25 17.61 -16.71 50.94
C ARG A 25 17.41 -15.42 51.74
N GLU A 26 17.03 -15.58 53.02
CA GLU A 26 16.86 -14.44 53.90
C GLU A 26 17.52 -14.73 55.23
N LYS A 27 17.77 -13.67 56.00
CA LYS A 27 18.27 -13.78 57.38
C LYS A 27 17.27 -14.61 58.20
N TYR A 28 17.72 -15.65 58.82
CA TYR A 28 16.92 -16.64 59.60
C TYR A 28 16.07 -17.61 58.78
N ILE A 29 16.18 -17.67 57.43
CA ILE A 29 15.53 -18.69 56.61
C ILE A 29 16.58 -19.45 55.80
N PRO A 30 17.24 -20.45 56.37
CA PRO A 30 18.32 -21.16 55.71
C PRO A 30 17.85 -22.11 54.57
N LYS A 31 16.57 -22.56 54.64
CA LYS A 31 15.93 -23.44 53.64
C LYS A 31 14.70 -22.79 53.04
N GLY A 32 14.89 -21.68 52.31
CA GLY A 32 13.80 -21.06 51.55
C GLY A 32 13.36 -21.92 50.37
N GLY A 33 12.06 -21.82 50.03
CA GLY A 33 11.49 -22.51 48.87
C GLY A 33 11.97 -21.95 47.55
N PRO A 34 11.60 -22.61 46.43
CA PRO A 34 11.91 -22.11 45.07
C PRO A 34 11.21 -20.76 44.84
N ASP A 35 11.96 -19.79 44.31
CA ASP A 35 11.49 -18.43 44.07
C ASP A 35 11.91 -17.91 42.67
N GLY A 36 12.28 -18.79 41.77
CA GLY A 36 12.62 -18.41 40.40
C GLY A 36 11.38 -18.05 39.60
N GLY A 37 11.41 -16.84 39.01
CA GLY A 37 10.36 -16.31 38.15
C GLY A 37 10.43 -16.85 36.73
N ASP A 38 9.36 -16.65 35.98
CA ASP A 38 9.23 -17.05 34.58
C ASP A 38 10.01 -16.09 33.66
N GLY A 39 10.45 -16.57 32.49
CA GLY A 39 10.93 -15.70 31.41
C GLY A 39 9.81 -14.91 30.73
N GLY A 40 10.13 -13.76 30.15
CA GLY A 40 9.20 -12.96 29.36
C GLY A 40 8.95 -13.57 27.98
N LYS A 41 7.79 -13.34 27.38
CA LYS A 41 7.50 -13.69 25.99
C LYS A 41 8.42 -12.90 25.04
N GLY A 42 8.85 -13.46 23.92
CA GLY A 42 9.45 -12.71 22.81
C GLY A 42 8.45 -11.83 22.09
N GLY A 43 8.90 -10.73 21.48
CA GLY A 43 8.05 -9.86 20.68
C GLY A 43 7.59 -10.52 19.39
N ASP A 44 6.38 -10.21 18.96
CA ASP A 44 5.80 -10.65 17.70
C ASP A 44 6.32 -9.75 16.55
N VAL A 45 6.22 -10.21 15.28
CA VAL A 45 6.43 -9.37 14.09
C VAL A 45 5.09 -9.13 13.43
N ILE A 46 4.75 -7.85 13.29
CA ILE A 46 3.48 -7.36 12.76
C ILE A 46 3.76 -6.54 11.50
N ILE A 47 3.02 -6.79 10.43
CA ILE A 47 3.02 -5.93 9.25
C ILE A 47 1.76 -5.07 9.31
N GLN A 48 1.93 -3.75 9.11
CA GLN A 48 0.85 -2.78 9.18
C GLN A 48 0.77 -1.94 7.91
N ALA A 49 -0.44 -1.81 7.35
CA ALA A 49 -0.71 -0.89 6.26
C ALA A 49 -0.63 0.57 6.73
N SER A 50 0.19 1.37 6.07
CA SER A 50 0.40 2.78 6.38
C SER A 50 0.08 3.64 5.16
N PRO A 51 -0.76 4.68 5.30
CA PRO A 51 -1.08 5.60 4.21
C PRO A 51 0.08 6.53 3.84
N HIS A 52 1.14 6.57 4.67
CA HIS A 52 2.32 7.41 4.44
C HIS A 52 3.41 6.72 3.63
N HIS A 53 3.26 5.43 3.33
CA HIS A 53 4.20 4.67 2.52
C HIS A 53 3.57 4.40 1.15
N HIS A 54 4.30 4.68 0.08
CA HIS A 54 3.82 4.53 -1.30
C HIS A 54 4.63 3.51 -2.12
N THR A 55 5.74 3.03 -1.58
CA THR A 55 6.63 2.06 -2.23
C THR A 55 7.18 1.07 -1.22
N LEU A 56 7.65 -0.10 -1.69
CA LEU A 56 8.36 -1.09 -0.86
C LEU A 56 9.88 -0.86 -0.84
N LEU A 57 10.33 0.39 -1.02
CA LEU A 57 11.74 0.74 -1.10
C LEU A 57 12.50 0.42 0.21
N ASP A 58 11.91 0.78 1.35
CA ASP A 58 12.51 0.53 2.66
C ASP A 58 12.68 -0.96 2.92
N GLN A 59 11.69 -1.77 2.55
CA GLN A 59 11.73 -3.23 2.70
C GLN A 59 12.75 -3.88 1.74
N ARG A 60 13.04 -3.23 0.63
CA ARG A 60 14.07 -3.68 -0.31
C ARG A 60 15.48 -3.43 0.23
N TYR A 61 15.72 -2.29 0.84
CA TYR A 61 17.02 -1.95 1.40
C TYR A 61 17.26 -2.59 2.77
N HIS A 62 16.21 -2.81 3.55
CA HIS A 62 16.28 -3.43 4.87
C HIS A 62 15.43 -4.72 4.90
N PRO A 63 15.89 -5.84 4.27
CA PRO A 63 15.09 -7.04 4.16
C PRO A 63 15.02 -7.89 5.44
N HIS A 64 15.86 -7.62 6.44
CA HIS A 64 15.94 -8.42 7.65
C HIS A 64 15.32 -7.72 8.85
N TYR A 65 14.29 -8.32 9.41
CA TYR A 65 13.55 -7.80 10.55
C TYR A 65 13.61 -8.76 11.72
N LYS A 66 13.97 -8.25 12.91
CA LYS A 66 14.09 -9.06 14.11
C LYS A 66 13.42 -8.37 15.29
N ALA A 67 12.41 -9.02 15.88
CA ALA A 67 11.74 -8.55 17.08
C ALA A 67 12.59 -8.79 18.34
N GLN A 68 12.24 -8.09 19.40
CA GLN A 68 12.97 -8.10 20.67
C GLN A 68 12.76 -9.41 21.41
N LYS A 69 13.82 -9.91 22.04
CA LYS A 69 13.75 -11.09 22.92
C LYS A 69 13.09 -10.76 24.25
N GLY A 70 12.37 -11.70 24.81
CA GLY A 70 11.94 -11.65 26.21
C GLY A 70 13.14 -11.70 27.16
N ARG A 71 13.04 -11.01 28.30
CA ARG A 71 14.07 -11.07 29.34
C ARG A 71 13.92 -12.36 30.16
N HIS A 72 15.04 -12.85 30.65
CA HIS A 72 15.05 -13.98 31.56
C HIS A 72 14.33 -13.65 32.87
N GLY A 73 13.69 -14.65 33.48
CA GLY A 73 13.18 -14.55 34.84
C GLY A 73 14.30 -14.33 35.85
N THR A 74 13.97 -13.79 37.01
CA THR A 74 14.92 -13.58 38.10
C THR A 74 14.37 -14.15 39.40
N GLY A 75 15.19 -14.17 40.45
CA GLY A 75 14.76 -14.59 41.79
C GLY A 75 13.64 -13.71 42.34
N LYS A 76 13.10 -14.10 43.48
CA LYS A 76 11.96 -13.43 44.19
C LYS A 76 10.66 -13.42 43.34
N ASN A 77 10.44 -14.49 42.55
CA ASN A 77 9.29 -14.64 41.66
C ASN A 77 9.14 -13.53 40.62
N CYS A 78 10.24 -12.83 40.29
CA CYS A 78 10.18 -11.77 39.31
C CYS A 78 10.17 -12.33 37.86
N THR A 79 9.06 -12.17 37.16
CA THR A 79 8.93 -12.53 35.74
C THR A 79 9.74 -11.56 34.87
N GLY A 80 10.42 -12.10 33.87
CA GLY A 80 11.13 -11.31 32.87
C GLY A 80 10.15 -10.44 32.04
N ARG A 81 10.59 -9.22 31.68
CA ARG A 81 9.81 -8.35 30.80
C ARG A 81 9.65 -9.00 29.41
N SER A 82 8.45 -8.97 28.85
CA SER A 82 8.23 -9.38 27.47
C SER A 82 8.99 -8.48 26.49
N GLY A 83 9.43 -9.05 25.37
CA GLY A 83 10.00 -8.31 24.25
C GLY A 83 8.92 -7.41 23.60
N GLU A 84 9.37 -6.30 23.06
CA GLU A 84 8.50 -5.39 22.32
C GLU A 84 8.23 -5.97 20.93
N ASP A 85 6.99 -5.82 20.47
CA ASP A 85 6.59 -6.23 19.12
C ASP A 85 7.25 -5.33 18.08
N LEU A 86 7.57 -5.89 16.92
CA LEU A 86 8.14 -5.16 15.79
C LEU A 86 7.05 -4.92 14.76
N VAL A 87 6.70 -3.65 14.55
CA VAL A 87 5.76 -3.24 13.52
C VAL A 87 6.54 -2.82 12.26
N ILE A 88 6.23 -3.46 11.12
CA ILE A 88 6.80 -3.16 9.82
C ILE A 88 5.73 -2.42 9.02
N PRO A 89 5.90 -1.10 8.77
CA PRO A 89 4.97 -0.36 7.96
C PRO A 89 5.15 -0.70 6.47
N VAL A 90 4.03 -0.94 5.78
CA VAL A 90 3.99 -1.19 4.33
C VAL A 90 2.90 -0.33 3.69
N PRO A 91 2.97 -0.05 2.38
CA PRO A 91 1.90 0.65 1.67
C PRO A 91 0.56 -0.07 1.76
N VAL A 92 -0.53 0.70 1.74
CA VAL A 92 -1.88 0.15 1.55
C VAL A 92 -1.97 -0.58 0.21
N GLY A 93 -2.61 -1.75 0.16
CA GLY A 93 -2.67 -2.60 -1.02
C GLY A 93 -1.50 -3.59 -1.15
N THR A 94 -0.71 -3.77 -0.09
CA THR A 94 0.36 -4.76 -0.06
C THR A 94 -0.20 -6.15 0.21
N GLN A 95 0.09 -7.10 -0.69
CA GLN A 95 -0.13 -8.53 -0.49
C GLN A 95 1.11 -9.15 0.14
N ILE A 96 0.87 -9.99 1.15
CA ILE A 96 1.90 -10.75 1.85
C ILE A 96 1.74 -12.21 1.44
N LYS A 97 2.77 -12.75 0.77
CA LYS A 97 2.81 -14.17 0.36
C LYS A 97 3.95 -14.87 1.08
N ASP A 98 3.69 -16.07 1.56
CA ASP A 98 4.74 -16.92 2.07
C ASP A 98 5.65 -17.38 0.91
N VAL A 99 6.98 -17.34 1.11
CA VAL A 99 7.94 -17.71 0.06
C VAL A 99 8.01 -19.21 -0.13
N GLU A 100 7.80 -20.00 0.92
CA GLU A 100 7.93 -21.45 0.91
C GLU A 100 6.68 -22.13 0.36
N THR A 101 5.49 -21.68 0.80
CA THR A 101 4.21 -22.28 0.39
C THR A 101 3.59 -21.60 -0.81
N GLY A 102 3.97 -20.36 -1.09
CA GLY A 102 3.33 -19.51 -2.10
C GLY A 102 1.92 -18.99 -1.73
N GLU A 103 1.44 -19.34 -0.53
CA GLU A 103 0.11 -18.96 -0.06
C GLU A 103 0.01 -17.44 0.22
N LEU A 104 -1.15 -16.90 -0.06
CA LEU A 104 -1.50 -15.53 0.32
C LEU A 104 -1.88 -15.51 1.81
N ILE A 105 -1.01 -14.91 2.63
CA ILE A 105 -1.23 -14.78 4.07
C ILE A 105 -2.22 -13.65 4.38
N ALA A 106 -2.05 -12.50 3.72
CA ALA A 106 -2.96 -11.35 3.88
C ALA A 106 -2.91 -10.42 2.67
N ASP A 107 -3.98 -9.65 2.49
CA ASP A 107 -4.08 -8.52 1.56
C ASP A 107 -4.47 -7.29 2.40
N LEU A 108 -3.53 -6.35 2.56
CA LEU A 108 -3.69 -5.18 3.41
C LEU A 108 -4.29 -4.04 2.60
N VAL A 109 -5.62 -3.99 2.54
CA VAL A 109 -6.37 -3.05 1.69
C VAL A 109 -6.79 -1.76 2.39
N GLU A 110 -6.82 -1.76 3.74
CA GLU A 110 -7.26 -0.64 4.56
C GLU A 110 -6.09 -0.04 5.34
N ALA A 111 -6.10 1.29 5.51
CA ALA A 111 -5.09 1.97 6.31
C ALA A 111 -5.21 1.52 7.78
N GLY A 112 -4.08 1.25 8.41
CA GLY A 112 -4.05 0.77 9.79
C GLY A 112 -4.28 -0.72 9.97
N GLN A 113 -4.70 -1.46 8.93
CA GLN A 113 -4.87 -2.91 8.98
C GLN A 113 -3.55 -3.59 9.35
N GLN A 114 -3.61 -4.54 10.28
CA GLN A 114 -2.44 -5.24 10.82
C GLN A 114 -2.58 -6.75 10.67
N VAL A 115 -1.44 -7.41 10.48
CA VAL A 115 -1.35 -8.87 10.51
C VAL A 115 -0.10 -9.31 11.25
N VAL A 116 -0.25 -10.27 12.16
CA VAL A 116 0.88 -10.92 12.84
C VAL A 116 1.44 -11.98 11.89
N VAL A 117 2.67 -11.79 11.40
CA VAL A 117 3.32 -12.68 10.43
C VAL A 117 4.28 -13.67 11.07
N ALA A 118 4.79 -13.36 12.28
CA ALA A 118 5.61 -14.31 13.04
C ALA A 118 5.39 -14.08 14.54
N ARG A 119 5.18 -15.15 15.30
CA ARG A 119 4.91 -15.11 16.72
C ARG A 119 6.17 -15.30 17.54
N GLY A 120 6.33 -14.50 18.59
CA GLY A 120 7.40 -14.62 19.56
C GLY A 120 7.28 -15.88 20.39
N GLY A 121 8.43 -16.44 20.75
CA GLY A 121 8.53 -17.63 21.59
C GLY A 121 8.00 -17.38 23.00
N ARG A 122 7.47 -18.40 23.64
CA ARG A 122 7.01 -18.33 25.03
C ARG A 122 8.20 -18.24 25.96
N GLY A 123 8.04 -17.49 27.05
CA GLY A 123 8.99 -17.52 28.16
C GLY A 123 9.00 -18.85 28.88
N GLY A 124 10.19 -19.32 29.24
CA GLY A 124 10.38 -20.54 30.02
C GLY A 124 9.85 -20.38 31.44
N ARG A 125 9.33 -21.43 32.04
CA ARG A 125 8.83 -21.42 33.42
C ARG A 125 9.98 -21.47 34.43
N GLY A 126 9.87 -20.64 35.46
CA GLY A 126 10.79 -20.67 36.60
C GLY A 126 10.54 -21.87 37.54
N ASN A 127 11.54 -22.20 38.36
CA ASN A 127 11.43 -23.34 39.25
C ASN A 127 10.30 -23.24 40.26
N ALA A 128 9.83 -22.04 40.63
CA ALA A 128 8.68 -21.84 41.50
C ALA A 128 7.41 -22.50 40.95
N ARG A 129 7.22 -22.54 39.63
CA ARG A 129 6.05 -23.16 38.96
C ARG A 129 6.03 -24.71 39.08
N PHE A 130 7.16 -25.33 39.36
CA PHE A 130 7.30 -26.80 39.44
C PHE A 130 7.25 -27.31 40.86
N ALA A 131 7.04 -26.42 41.85
CA ALA A 131 6.86 -26.84 43.24
C ALA A 131 5.52 -27.56 43.41
N THR A 132 5.59 -28.76 43.97
CA THR A 132 4.43 -29.58 44.33
C THR A 132 4.56 -30.07 45.75
N PRO A 133 3.48 -30.57 46.43
CA PRO A 133 3.57 -31.13 47.76
C PRO A 133 4.63 -32.24 47.91
N THR A 134 4.84 -33.00 46.84
CA THR A 134 5.83 -34.09 46.78
C THR A 134 7.22 -33.63 46.35
N ARG A 135 7.31 -32.54 45.59
CA ARG A 135 8.58 -31.98 45.09
C ARG A 135 8.67 -30.50 45.52
N GLN A 136 9.04 -30.24 46.73
CA GLN A 136 9.05 -28.91 47.32
C GLN A 136 10.22 -27.99 46.88
N ALA A 137 11.31 -28.56 46.35
CA ALA A 137 12.52 -27.83 45.95
C ALA A 137 13.02 -28.22 44.55
N PRO A 138 12.27 -27.97 43.49
CA PRO A 138 12.71 -28.25 42.11
C PRO A 138 13.94 -27.41 41.72
N ARG A 139 14.97 -28.03 41.18
CA ARG A 139 16.22 -27.40 40.77
C ARG A 139 16.35 -27.26 39.25
N TYR A 140 15.25 -27.13 38.55
CA TYR A 140 15.21 -26.96 37.10
C TYR A 140 14.23 -25.88 36.74
N CYS A 141 14.48 -25.26 35.60
CA CYS A 141 13.59 -24.27 34.93
C CYS A 141 13.57 -24.63 33.44
N GLU A 142 12.61 -24.08 32.73
CA GLU A 142 12.48 -24.23 31.28
C GLU A 142 13.25 -23.15 30.55
N PRO A 143 13.92 -23.48 29.43
CA PRO A 143 14.43 -22.50 28.53
C PRO A 143 13.24 -21.80 27.82
N GLY A 144 13.44 -20.55 27.38
CA GLY A 144 12.48 -19.87 26.50
C GLY A 144 12.44 -20.52 25.12
N GLU A 145 11.25 -20.59 24.56
CA GLU A 145 11.04 -21.08 23.20
C GLU A 145 11.62 -20.11 22.17
N ASP A 146 12.09 -20.63 21.04
CA ASP A 146 12.51 -19.79 19.94
C ASP A 146 11.29 -19.16 19.26
N GLY A 147 11.43 -17.92 18.79
CA GLY A 147 10.40 -17.27 17.98
C GLY A 147 10.36 -17.83 16.57
N GLU A 148 9.24 -17.66 15.90
CA GLU A 148 9.06 -18.07 14.50
C GLU A 148 10.01 -17.31 13.57
N GLU A 149 10.57 -18.03 12.59
CA GLU A 149 11.35 -17.46 11.50
C GLU A 149 10.64 -17.78 10.18
N ARG A 150 10.37 -16.75 9.38
CA ARG A 150 9.67 -16.89 8.09
C ARG A 150 10.22 -15.93 7.05
N SER A 151 9.97 -16.27 5.78
CA SER A 151 10.29 -15.42 4.64
C SER A 151 9.04 -15.06 3.89
N PHE A 152 8.82 -13.77 3.64
CA PHE A 152 7.66 -13.29 2.91
C PHE A 152 8.06 -12.53 1.66
N ARG A 153 7.25 -12.70 0.63
CA ARG A 153 7.24 -11.88 -0.56
C ARG A 153 6.14 -10.86 -0.43
N LEU A 154 6.50 -9.59 -0.37
CA LEU A 154 5.59 -8.46 -0.39
C LEU A 154 5.37 -8.06 -1.84
N VAL A 155 4.12 -7.98 -2.26
CA VAL A 155 3.72 -7.54 -3.60
C VAL A 155 2.76 -6.38 -3.42
N LEU A 156 3.19 -5.19 -3.81
CA LEU A 156 2.34 -4.00 -3.79
C LEU A 156 1.44 -4.05 -5.02
N LYS A 157 0.15 -4.25 -4.80
CA LYS A 157 -0.85 -4.02 -5.82
C LYS A 157 -1.08 -2.53 -5.90
N LEU A 158 -0.48 -1.90 -6.89
CA LEU A 158 -0.58 -0.48 -7.11
C LEU A 158 -2.03 -0.06 -7.24
N LEU A 159 -2.48 0.66 -6.23
CA LEU A 159 -3.70 1.42 -6.27
C LEU A 159 -3.33 2.77 -6.89
N ALA A 160 -3.73 3.03 -8.13
CA ALA A 160 -3.59 4.37 -8.68
C ALA A 160 -4.55 5.30 -7.93
N ASP A 161 -4.04 6.43 -7.45
CA ASP A 161 -4.89 7.49 -6.90
C ASP A 161 -5.65 8.21 -8.01
N VAL A 162 -5.01 8.34 -9.20
CA VAL A 162 -5.55 9.01 -10.38
C VAL A 162 -5.54 8.06 -11.58
N GLY A 163 -6.70 7.85 -12.17
CA GLY A 163 -6.86 7.11 -13.43
C GLY A 163 -6.90 8.04 -14.63
N LEU A 164 -6.03 7.83 -15.61
CA LEU A 164 -6.04 8.54 -16.89
C LEU A 164 -6.90 7.81 -17.91
N VAL A 165 -7.87 8.51 -18.47
CA VAL A 165 -8.77 8.01 -19.53
C VAL A 165 -8.61 8.90 -20.76
N GLY A 166 -8.45 8.32 -21.92
CA GLY A 166 -8.30 9.08 -23.16
C GLY A 166 -8.01 8.18 -24.34
N PHE A 167 -8.28 8.67 -25.55
CA PHE A 167 -8.03 7.94 -26.80
C PHE A 167 -6.55 7.60 -27.00
N PRO A 168 -6.24 6.60 -27.83
CA PRO A 168 -4.87 6.37 -28.28
C PRO A 168 -4.29 7.67 -28.87
N ASN A 169 -3.02 7.95 -28.58
CA ASN A 169 -2.28 9.14 -29.01
C ASN A 169 -2.77 10.49 -28.42
N ALA A 170 -3.73 10.51 -27.49
CA ALA A 170 -4.12 11.72 -26.78
C ALA A 170 -2.99 12.32 -25.90
N GLY A 171 -1.87 11.61 -25.75
CA GLY A 171 -0.70 12.08 -25.00
C GLY A 171 -0.63 11.57 -23.56
N LYS A 172 -1.38 10.52 -23.20
CA LYS A 172 -1.38 9.94 -21.84
C LYS A 172 0.02 9.56 -21.34
N SER A 173 0.75 8.78 -22.11
CA SER A 173 2.12 8.35 -21.75
C SER A 173 3.10 9.53 -21.68
N THR A 174 2.92 10.55 -22.52
CA THR A 174 3.71 11.79 -22.49
C THR A 174 3.41 12.57 -21.20
N LEU A 175 2.14 12.69 -20.84
CA LEU A 175 1.72 13.34 -19.62
C LEU A 175 2.32 12.65 -18.40
N ILE A 176 2.15 11.33 -18.27
CA ILE A 176 2.74 10.55 -17.18
C ILE A 176 4.25 10.75 -17.11
N SER A 177 4.94 10.71 -18.24
CA SER A 177 6.41 10.88 -18.28
C SER A 177 6.86 12.27 -17.81
N LYS A 178 6.05 13.30 -18.06
CA LYS A 178 6.37 14.68 -17.69
C LYS A 178 6.09 14.99 -16.21
N ILE A 179 5.01 14.44 -15.66
CA ILE A 179 4.61 14.70 -14.27
C ILE A 179 5.25 13.73 -13.28
N SER A 180 5.76 12.59 -13.74
CA SER A 180 6.35 11.57 -12.87
C SER A 180 7.71 12.00 -12.34
N SER A 181 7.92 11.87 -11.04
CA SER A 181 9.18 12.11 -10.34
C SER A 181 10.21 11.00 -10.56
N ALA A 182 9.76 9.82 -11.03
CA ALA A 182 10.57 8.68 -11.39
C ALA A 182 10.30 8.30 -12.85
N ARG A 183 11.21 7.57 -13.49
CA ARG A 183 10.93 7.01 -14.83
C ARG A 183 9.65 6.18 -14.76
N PRO A 184 8.65 6.46 -15.63
CA PRO A 184 7.43 5.66 -15.67
C PRO A 184 7.78 4.19 -15.82
N LYS A 185 7.21 3.36 -14.98
CA LYS A 185 7.43 1.92 -15.03
C LYS A 185 6.32 1.30 -15.88
N ILE A 186 6.71 0.60 -16.90
CA ILE A 186 5.84 -0.34 -17.60
C ILE A 186 5.75 -1.54 -16.68
N ALA A 187 4.63 -1.72 -16.01
CA ALA A 187 4.45 -2.80 -15.06
C ALA A 187 3.86 -4.01 -15.77
N ASP A 188 4.68 -5.06 -15.90
CA ASP A 188 4.28 -6.32 -16.51
C ASP A 188 3.52 -7.16 -15.48
N TYR A 189 2.20 -6.99 -15.43
CA TYR A 189 1.37 -7.78 -14.54
C TYR A 189 0.97 -9.08 -15.25
N PRO A 190 1.20 -10.26 -14.63
CA PRO A 190 0.94 -11.54 -15.23
C PRO A 190 -0.54 -11.82 -15.57
N PHE A 191 -1.43 -10.87 -15.26
CA PHE A 191 -2.87 -10.95 -15.50
C PHE A 191 -3.41 -9.82 -16.38
N THR A 192 -2.54 -8.96 -16.96
CA THR A 192 -2.93 -7.89 -17.89
C THR A 192 -2.46 -8.22 -19.29
N THR A 193 -3.38 -8.20 -20.26
CA THR A 193 -3.06 -8.28 -21.69
C THR A 193 -2.51 -6.95 -22.23
N LEU A 194 -2.81 -5.85 -21.55
CA LEU A 194 -2.30 -4.51 -21.82
C LEU A 194 -1.55 -4.00 -20.58
N VAL A 195 -0.32 -3.59 -20.79
CA VAL A 195 0.59 -3.16 -19.74
C VAL A 195 0.30 -1.69 -19.40
N PRO A 196 -0.15 -1.36 -18.18
CA PRO A 196 -0.41 0.02 -17.81
C PRO A 196 0.87 0.82 -17.62
N ASN A 197 0.85 2.08 -18.04
CA ASN A 197 1.90 3.04 -17.69
C ASN A 197 1.58 3.64 -16.33
N LEU A 198 2.52 3.53 -15.39
CA LEU A 198 2.39 4.05 -14.05
C LEU A 198 3.41 5.16 -13.82
N GLY A 199 2.99 6.24 -13.18
CA GLY A 199 3.85 7.33 -12.76
C GLY A 199 3.63 7.70 -11.31
N VAL A 200 4.70 7.81 -10.54
CA VAL A 200 4.66 8.39 -9.19
C VAL A 200 4.90 9.87 -9.32
N VAL A 201 3.96 10.65 -8.87
CA VAL A 201 4.00 12.12 -8.90
C VAL A 201 4.28 12.60 -7.49
N ARG A 202 5.29 13.49 -7.36
CA ARG A 202 5.55 14.23 -6.14
C ARG A 202 5.25 15.70 -6.38
N HIS A 203 4.27 16.24 -5.67
CA HIS A 203 3.87 17.62 -5.80
C HIS A 203 3.58 18.24 -4.43
N LYS A 204 4.23 19.36 -4.11
CA LYS A 204 4.07 20.12 -2.85
C LYS A 204 4.15 19.27 -1.57
N GLY A 205 5.02 18.26 -1.57
CA GLY A 205 5.23 17.38 -0.42
C GLY A 205 4.27 16.19 -0.35
N GLU A 206 3.33 16.07 -1.29
CA GLU A 206 2.42 14.94 -1.44
C GLU A 206 2.90 14.01 -2.56
N ASP A 207 2.80 12.72 -2.30
CA ASP A 207 3.09 11.68 -3.29
C ASP A 207 1.77 10.98 -3.65
N PHE A 208 1.53 10.78 -4.96
CA PHE A 208 0.39 10.01 -5.47
C PHE A 208 0.74 9.27 -6.75
N VAL A 209 -0.03 8.24 -7.07
CA VAL A 209 0.19 7.39 -8.24
C VAL A 209 -0.83 7.68 -9.33
N VAL A 210 -0.34 7.93 -10.54
CA VAL A 210 -1.14 8.10 -11.75
C VAL A 210 -1.00 6.88 -12.64
N ALA A 211 -2.11 6.31 -13.08
CA ALA A 211 -2.12 5.16 -13.99
C ALA A 211 -2.86 5.46 -15.28
N ASP A 212 -2.30 5.05 -16.41
CA ASP A 212 -3.04 4.97 -17.68
C ASP A 212 -4.05 3.81 -17.58
N ILE A 213 -5.30 4.04 -17.96
CA ILE A 213 -6.35 3.03 -18.03
C ILE A 213 -6.45 2.55 -19.49
N PRO A 214 -5.65 1.54 -19.89
CA PRO A 214 -5.69 1.05 -21.26
C PRO A 214 -6.95 0.24 -21.53
N GLY A 215 -7.44 0.26 -22.77
CA GLY A 215 -8.49 -0.63 -23.23
C GLY A 215 -9.94 -0.22 -22.94
N ILE A 216 -10.19 0.97 -22.39
CA ILE A 216 -11.56 1.48 -22.27
C ILE A 216 -12.19 1.77 -23.65
N ILE A 217 -11.40 2.08 -24.67
CA ILE A 217 -11.87 2.67 -25.92
C ILE A 217 -11.99 1.65 -27.08
N GLU A 218 -11.40 0.47 -27.00
CA GLU A 218 -11.47 -0.53 -28.07
C GLU A 218 -12.29 -1.76 -27.66
N GLY A 219 -13.62 -1.61 -27.56
CA GLY A 219 -14.54 -2.73 -27.44
C GLY A 219 -14.42 -3.54 -26.14
N ALA A 220 -14.15 -2.91 -25.03
CA ALA A 220 -14.03 -3.56 -23.72
C ALA A 220 -15.30 -4.37 -23.34
N HIS A 221 -16.44 -3.99 -23.89
CA HIS A 221 -17.73 -4.66 -23.69
C HIS A 221 -17.96 -5.90 -24.58
N THR A 222 -17.12 -6.17 -25.57
CA THR A 222 -17.27 -7.33 -26.48
C THR A 222 -16.69 -8.64 -25.95
N GLY A 223 -16.37 -8.73 -24.68
CA GLY A 223 -16.16 -10.01 -24.00
C GLY A 223 -14.85 -10.75 -24.26
N THR A 224 -13.87 -10.16 -24.95
CA THR A 224 -12.54 -10.76 -25.08
C THR A 224 -11.65 -10.37 -23.91
N GLY A 225 -11.99 -10.86 -22.70
CA GLY A 225 -11.05 -11.21 -21.66
C GLY A 225 -10.02 -10.18 -21.19
N LEU A 226 -10.30 -8.87 -21.23
CA LEU A 226 -9.55 -7.90 -20.44
C LEU A 226 -9.77 -8.22 -18.97
N GLY A 227 -8.73 -8.76 -18.36
CA GLY A 227 -8.86 -9.47 -17.11
C GLY A 227 -9.62 -8.70 -16.04
N LEU A 228 -10.76 -9.18 -15.62
CA LEU A 228 -11.55 -8.73 -14.46
C LEU A 228 -10.71 -8.39 -13.22
N ARG A 229 -9.48 -8.84 -13.17
CA ARG A 229 -8.50 -8.57 -12.11
C ARG A 229 -7.81 -7.21 -12.24
N PHE A 230 -7.52 -6.74 -13.45
CA PHE A 230 -6.97 -5.40 -13.69
C PHE A 230 -8.03 -4.33 -13.41
N LEU A 231 -9.28 -4.62 -13.73
CA LEU A 231 -10.43 -3.77 -13.50
C LEU A 231 -10.62 -3.41 -12.02
N ARG A 232 -10.46 -4.39 -11.12
CA ARG A 232 -10.51 -4.18 -9.67
C ARG A 232 -9.44 -3.23 -9.13
N HIS A 233 -8.35 -3.00 -9.87
CA HIS A 233 -7.29 -2.05 -9.46
C HIS A 233 -7.64 -0.61 -9.85
N ILE A 234 -8.41 -0.44 -10.92
CA ILE A 234 -8.90 0.86 -11.38
C ILE A 234 -10.12 1.30 -10.56
N GLU A 235 -10.97 0.37 -10.14
CA GLU A 235 -12.11 0.64 -9.26
C GLU A 235 -11.73 1.35 -7.95
N ARG A 236 -10.45 1.32 -7.60
CA ARG A 236 -9.91 2.00 -6.40
C ARG A 236 -9.34 3.39 -6.68
N THR A 237 -9.35 3.87 -7.93
CA THR A 237 -8.94 5.24 -8.22
C THR A 237 -9.89 6.23 -7.56
N ARG A 238 -9.31 7.31 -7.03
CA ARG A 238 -10.06 8.37 -6.32
C ARG A 238 -10.46 9.50 -7.24
N VAL A 239 -9.62 9.75 -8.24
CA VAL A 239 -9.81 10.81 -9.24
C VAL A 239 -9.68 10.21 -10.64
N ILE A 240 -10.59 10.56 -11.53
CA ILE A 240 -10.54 10.23 -12.96
C ILE A 240 -10.17 11.49 -13.74
N LEU A 241 -9.15 11.37 -14.58
CA LEU A 241 -8.69 12.45 -15.43
C LEU A 241 -8.91 12.07 -16.90
N TYR A 242 -9.85 12.76 -17.55
CA TYR A 242 -10.08 12.61 -18.99
C TYR A 242 -9.09 13.46 -19.76
N LEU A 243 -8.35 12.84 -20.67
CA LEU A 243 -7.39 13.52 -21.55
C LEU A 243 -7.96 13.58 -22.95
N VAL A 244 -8.36 14.77 -23.38
CA VAL A 244 -8.98 15.06 -24.67
C VAL A 244 -7.95 15.71 -25.60
N ASP A 245 -7.84 15.21 -26.83
CA ASP A 245 -6.88 15.69 -27.82
C ASP A 245 -7.44 16.86 -28.64
N LEU A 246 -6.77 18.00 -28.59
CA LEU A 246 -7.14 19.17 -29.39
C LEU A 246 -6.48 19.19 -30.79
N SER A 247 -5.70 18.17 -31.16
CA SER A 247 -5.04 18.10 -32.47
C SER A 247 -6.05 18.05 -33.63
N PRO A 248 -5.85 18.83 -34.69
CA PRO A 248 -6.71 18.78 -35.87
C PRO A 248 -6.63 17.43 -36.60
N ASP A 249 -5.52 16.72 -36.43
CA ASP A 249 -5.21 15.47 -37.18
C ASP A 249 -6.06 14.28 -36.72
N THR A 250 -6.74 14.38 -35.56
CA THR A 250 -7.54 13.26 -35.02
C THR A 250 -8.81 13.00 -35.80
N GLY A 251 -9.31 14.00 -36.60
CA GLY A 251 -10.59 13.92 -37.26
C GLY A 251 -11.80 13.80 -36.34
N ARG A 252 -11.61 13.88 -35.03
CA ARG A 252 -12.66 13.81 -34.01
C ARG A 252 -12.89 15.19 -33.41
N GLU A 253 -14.14 15.47 -33.09
CA GLU A 253 -14.50 16.68 -32.32
C GLU A 253 -14.24 16.42 -30.84
N PRO A 254 -13.57 17.35 -30.11
CA PRO A 254 -13.23 17.18 -28.70
C PRO A 254 -14.45 16.95 -27.79
N ALA A 255 -15.59 17.57 -28.08
CA ALA A 255 -16.83 17.35 -27.33
C ALA A 255 -17.31 15.90 -27.50
N ARG A 256 -17.31 15.40 -28.74
CA ARG A 256 -17.72 14.03 -29.05
C ARG A 256 -16.75 12.99 -28.48
N GLU A 257 -15.45 13.28 -28.50
CA GLU A 257 -14.44 12.46 -27.87
C GLU A 257 -14.73 12.28 -26.37
N LEU A 258 -15.00 13.36 -25.67
CA LEU A 258 -15.33 13.34 -24.24
C LEU A 258 -16.61 12.56 -23.93
N GLU A 259 -17.67 12.75 -24.74
CA GLU A 259 -18.92 11.97 -24.58
C GLU A 259 -18.68 10.47 -24.69
N ILE A 260 -17.89 10.05 -25.68
CA ILE A 260 -17.55 8.63 -25.87
C ILE A 260 -16.78 8.12 -24.67
N LEU A 261 -15.77 8.85 -24.19
CA LEU A 261 -14.97 8.44 -23.02
C LEU A 261 -15.84 8.28 -21.77
N MET A 262 -16.75 9.21 -21.51
CA MET A 262 -17.68 9.14 -20.39
C MET A 262 -18.68 7.99 -20.52
N HIS A 263 -19.15 7.72 -21.74
CA HIS A 263 -20.05 6.61 -22.02
C HIS A 263 -19.34 5.27 -21.80
N GLU A 264 -18.14 5.07 -22.35
CA GLU A 264 -17.36 3.86 -22.17
C GLU A 264 -17.01 3.61 -20.71
N LEU A 265 -16.64 4.65 -19.96
CA LEU A 265 -16.38 4.53 -18.54
C LEU A 265 -17.64 4.12 -17.76
N ARG A 266 -18.81 4.60 -18.15
CA ARG A 266 -20.10 4.24 -17.55
C ARG A 266 -20.45 2.78 -17.78
N GLU A 267 -20.30 2.30 -19.03
CA GLU A 267 -20.53 0.90 -19.38
C GLU A 267 -19.53 -0.03 -18.66
N TYR A 268 -18.33 0.48 -18.44
CA TYR A 268 -17.27 -0.26 -17.79
C TYR A 268 -17.49 -0.43 -16.28
N SER A 269 -17.70 0.66 -15.55
CA SER A 269 -18.00 0.68 -14.11
C SER A 269 -18.76 1.94 -13.74
N PRO A 270 -20.04 1.84 -13.43
CA PRO A 270 -20.83 2.97 -12.95
C PRO A 270 -20.29 3.63 -11.67
N GLU A 271 -19.56 2.86 -10.84
CA GLU A 271 -18.97 3.34 -9.60
C GLU A 271 -17.86 4.39 -9.85
N LEU A 272 -17.14 4.27 -10.97
CA LEU A 272 -16.09 5.21 -11.33
C LEU A 272 -16.65 6.60 -11.67
N LEU A 273 -17.89 6.69 -12.12
CA LEU A 273 -18.56 7.97 -12.36
C LEU A 273 -18.88 8.76 -11.08
N GLN A 274 -18.93 8.08 -9.93
CA GLN A 274 -19.13 8.72 -8.64
C GLN A 274 -17.84 9.35 -8.08
N ARG A 275 -16.69 9.06 -8.72
CA ARG A 275 -15.41 9.61 -8.33
C ARG A 275 -15.28 11.06 -8.81
N LYS A 276 -14.32 11.78 -8.23
CA LYS A 276 -13.95 13.13 -8.70
C LYS A 276 -13.45 13.05 -10.14
N GLN A 277 -14.03 13.86 -11.03
CA GLN A 277 -13.73 13.85 -12.46
C GLN A 277 -13.11 15.18 -12.86
N ILE A 278 -12.03 15.14 -13.64
CA ILE A 278 -11.30 16.30 -14.14
C ILE A 278 -11.12 16.12 -15.65
N VAL A 279 -11.35 17.17 -16.43
CA VAL A 279 -11.14 17.16 -17.88
C VAL A 279 -9.89 17.96 -18.22
N VAL A 280 -8.99 17.38 -19.01
CA VAL A 280 -7.78 18.04 -19.50
C VAL A 280 -7.78 18.06 -21.02
N PHE A 281 -7.81 19.25 -21.57
CA PHE A 281 -7.64 19.49 -23.01
C PHE A 281 -6.15 19.58 -23.31
N ASN A 282 -5.62 18.50 -23.90
CA ASN A 282 -4.20 18.38 -24.19
C ASN A 282 -3.87 18.89 -25.60
N LYS A 283 -2.58 19.20 -25.81
CA LYS A 283 -2.03 19.74 -27.06
C LYS A 283 -2.57 21.14 -27.39
N CYS A 284 -2.81 21.96 -26.37
CA CYS A 284 -3.27 23.34 -26.55
C CYS A 284 -2.23 24.26 -27.21
N ASP A 285 -0.98 23.79 -27.38
CA ASP A 285 0.09 24.46 -28.10
C ASP A 285 -0.06 24.42 -29.63
N LEU A 286 -0.99 23.62 -30.15
CA LEU A 286 -1.23 23.52 -31.58
C LEU A 286 -2.10 24.66 -32.10
N THR A 287 -1.82 25.10 -33.34
CA THR A 287 -2.61 26.15 -34.00
C THR A 287 -4.06 25.71 -34.17
N GLY A 288 -5.01 26.55 -33.78
CA GLY A 288 -6.45 26.26 -33.88
C GLY A 288 -7.02 25.43 -32.72
N ALA A 289 -6.20 25.03 -31.74
CA ALA A 289 -6.65 24.27 -30.56
C ALA A 289 -7.72 24.98 -29.75
N GLU A 290 -7.62 26.30 -29.57
CA GLU A 290 -8.60 27.11 -28.82
C GLU A 290 -9.99 27.07 -29.47
N GLU A 291 -10.07 27.15 -30.81
CA GLU A 291 -11.34 27.08 -31.51
C GLU A 291 -12.01 25.71 -31.36
N ARG A 292 -11.23 24.66 -31.48
CA ARG A 292 -11.70 23.29 -31.31
C ARG A 292 -12.17 23.00 -29.88
N ALA A 293 -11.55 23.64 -28.88
CA ALA A 293 -11.94 23.47 -27.49
C ALA A 293 -13.28 24.13 -27.14
N LYS A 294 -13.75 25.12 -27.88
CA LYS A 294 -14.91 25.96 -27.52
C LYS A 294 -16.17 25.17 -27.17
N GLU A 295 -16.56 24.23 -28.04
CA GLU A 295 -17.75 23.41 -27.81
C GLU A 295 -17.58 22.44 -26.64
N ALA A 296 -16.41 21.79 -26.55
CA ALA A 296 -16.10 20.90 -25.46
C ALA A 296 -16.02 21.63 -24.11
N VAL A 297 -15.47 22.83 -24.06
CA VAL A 297 -15.44 23.67 -22.87
C VAL A 297 -16.86 24.08 -22.46
N ALA A 298 -17.74 24.43 -23.41
CA ALA A 298 -19.14 24.75 -23.14
C ALA A 298 -19.87 23.53 -22.53
N PHE A 299 -19.65 22.35 -23.10
CA PHE A 299 -20.20 21.09 -22.59
C PHE A 299 -19.73 20.80 -21.16
N VAL A 300 -18.42 20.80 -20.91
CA VAL A 300 -17.82 20.52 -19.60
C VAL A 300 -18.29 21.52 -18.55
N ARG A 301 -18.39 22.80 -18.92
CA ARG A 301 -18.87 23.86 -18.03
C ARG A 301 -20.36 23.70 -17.66
N SER A 302 -21.18 23.26 -18.61
CA SER A 302 -22.61 22.97 -18.35
C SER A 302 -22.79 21.75 -17.46
N ALA A 303 -21.90 20.78 -17.57
CA ALA A 303 -21.90 19.56 -16.75
C ALA A 303 -21.25 19.74 -15.35
N GLY A 304 -20.63 20.92 -15.10
CA GLY A 304 -20.04 21.26 -13.80
C GLY A 304 -18.71 20.59 -13.49
N TYR A 305 -18.03 20.03 -14.49
CA TYR A 305 -16.71 19.43 -14.30
C TYR A 305 -15.60 20.48 -14.30
N PRO A 306 -14.59 20.36 -13.42
CA PRO A 306 -13.36 21.13 -13.52
C PRO A 306 -12.60 20.77 -14.79
N PHE A 307 -12.08 21.79 -15.48
CA PHE A 307 -11.32 21.56 -16.71
C PHE A 307 -10.07 22.42 -16.78
N PHE A 308 -9.06 21.92 -17.49
CA PHE A 308 -7.78 22.59 -17.69
C PHE A 308 -7.32 22.44 -19.14
N SER A 309 -6.62 23.45 -19.64
CA SER A 309 -5.91 23.37 -20.92
C SER A 309 -4.42 23.14 -20.65
N ALA A 310 -3.83 22.17 -21.33
CA ALA A 310 -2.45 21.79 -21.12
C ALA A 310 -1.75 21.38 -22.42
N SER A 311 -0.44 21.39 -22.38
CA SER A 311 0.42 20.70 -23.32
C SER A 311 1.38 19.79 -22.57
N ALA A 312 1.16 18.49 -22.67
CA ALA A 312 2.04 17.51 -22.07
C ALA A 312 3.46 17.59 -22.66
N LEU A 313 3.62 18.06 -23.88
CA LEU A 313 4.92 18.19 -24.53
C LEU A 313 5.71 19.37 -23.98
N SER A 314 5.13 20.57 -23.96
CA SER A 314 5.78 21.80 -23.48
C SER A 314 5.82 21.92 -21.94
N GLY A 315 4.91 21.24 -21.24
CA GLY A 315 4.72 21.36 -19.79
C GLY A 315 3.75 22.48 -19.38
N PHE A 316 3.16 23.19 -20.35
CA PHE A 316 2.20 24.24 -20.07
C PHE A 316 0.95 23.68 -19.36
N GLY A 317 0.48 24.38 -18.33
CA GLY A 317 -0.75 24.05 -17.58
C GLY A 317 -0.64 22.86 -16.63
N LEU A 318 0.48 22.12 -16.60
CA LEU A 318 0.63 20.90 -15.78
C LEU A 318 0.60 21.20 -14.27
N GLU A 319 1.19 22.32 -13.84
CA GLU A 319 1.25 22.69 -12.43
C GLU A 319 -0.17 22.95 -11.86
N ALA A 320 -1.01 23.64 -12.59
CA ALA A 320 -2.40 23.89 -12.19
C ALA A 320 -3.22 22.60 -12.08
N ILE A 321 -2.99 21.64 -12.98
CA ILE A 321 -3.61 20.31 -12.92
C ILE A 321 -3.16 19.56 -11.67
N LEU A 322 -1.85 19.55 -11.38
CA LEU A 322 -1.29 18.88 -10.22
C LEU A 322 -1.79 19.51 -8.91
N ASP A 323 -1.89 20.83 -8.85
CA ASP A 323 -2.46 21.54 -7.70
C ASP A 323 -3.91 21.13 -7.43
N HIS A 324 -4.70 21.04 -8.49
CA HIS A 324 -6.11 20.64 -8.36
C HIS A 324 -6.25 19.17 -7.95
N ILE A 325 -5.48 18.26 -8.57
CA ILE A 325 -5.46 16.85 -8.19
C ILE A 325 -5.09 16.68 -6.72
N THR A 326 -4.03 17.35 -6.27
CA THR A 326 -3.58 17.29 -4.88
C THR A 326 -4.68 17.74 -3.92
N LYS A 327 -5.38 18.83 -4.24
CA LYS A 327 -6.51 19.34 -3.45
C LYS A 327 -7.64 18.31 -3.36
N GLU A 328 -8.07 17.73 -4.50
CA GLU A 328 -9.16 16.75 -4.53
C GLU A 328 -8.77 15.46 -3.75
N LEU A 329 -7.52 15.02 -3.86
CA LEU A 329 -7.02 13.85 -3.10
C LEU A 329 -7.02 14.12 -1.59
N HIS A 330 -6.68 15.34 -1.16
CA HIS A 330 -6.78 15.74 0.24
C HIS A 330 -8.22 15.73 0.75
N GLU A 331 -9.15 16.27 -0.02
CA GLU A 331 -10.57 16.28 0.35
C GLU A 331 -11.10 14.86 0.52
N VAL A 332 -10.81 13.96 -0.42
CA VAL A 332 -11.22 12.54 -0.34
C VAL A 332 -10.59 11.85 0.86
N ARG A 333 -9.29 12.07 1.13
CA ARG A 333 -8.61 11.48 2.30
C ARG A 333 -9.21 11.96 3.62
N ASN A 334 -9.63 13.22 3.71
CA ASN A 334 -10.24 13.79 4.91
C ASN A 334 -11.67 13.29 5.13
N GLN A 335 -12.46 13.08 4.06
CA GLN A 335 -13.80 12.51 4.16
C GLN A 335 -13.78 11.09 4.74
N VAL A 336 -12.88 10.23 4.27
CA VAL A 336 -12.70 8.87 4.80
C VAL A 336 -12.37 8.89 6.29
N ARG A 337 -11.53 9.83 6.75
CA ARG A 337 -11.18 9.96 8.19
C ARG A 337 -12.35 10.40 9.06
N THR A 338 -13.34 11.11 8.51
CA THR A 338 -14.50 11.61 9.28
C THR A 338 -15.60 10.56 9.40
N GLU A 339 -15.63 9.57 8.50
CA GLU A 339 -16.58 8.46 8.55
C GLU A 339 -16.11 7.30 9.47
N GLU A 340 -14.82 7.30 9.87
CA GLU A 340 -14.23 6.29 10.76
C GLU A 340 -14.23 6.72 12.26
N VAL A 341 -14.73 7.90 12.60
CA VAL A 341 -14.88 8.43 13.98
C VAL A 341 -16.34 8.42 14.39
#